data_917a07ebc0288650b7593788e7ad7d93
#
_entry.id   917a07ebc0288650b7593788e7ad7d93
#
_cell.length_a   1.000
_cell.length_b   1.000
_cell.length_c   1.000
_cell.angle_alpha   90.00
_cell.angle_beta   90.00
_cell.angle_gamma   90.00
#
_symmetry.space_group_name_H-M   'P 1'
#
loop_
_entity.id
_entity.type
_entity.pdbx_description
1 polymer ?
#
loop_
_entity_poly.entity_id
_entity_poly.type
_entity_poly.pdbx_seq_one_letter_code
_entity_poly.pdbx_strand_id
1 'polypeptide(L)'
;MRKFTVTVLDTTGIQPYIFGSNRLRENIGASYLVSQATDNWARNALGMLKDQIHQEVYAFDPEKHQPDAKPHIEDDELAAELVYAGGGNTVLLFSDKQYAVQFTQILSKRILEEAQGINLVAVHKEFDWDNQSLYQVVQDLMKNDLDAKKRSRIPSAPLLGLSVTATCRSTQLVAVGMSEKFEDDEPYLISREIQKKLDAVHFANRQLREKLLNTTSEIYNFPLITDYMGRSEGDSSYVAVIHADGNGMGKRFQEFGKDKSNRDYIIAMRELSHSVNQAGINALKTVIEILVQSIQTDENGKKKVKGYFEIKDNYLPFRPLVYGGDDVTFVCDGRLGLELAAIYLEELEKQPIADADGKPKPIRACAGICVVKTHYPFARAYELSEDLCRNAKRFVKDENKRDFSALDWHLAASGLSGSISEIREREYRVKIPDFQEVASLEMRPISLRKEQDSDWRTWKGFTKVVQHFNEDDNWKGRRNKVIALREVLRQGIDATQKFLKNYQIKDEQLPLFPEFSGQSTDLAKKGWLNGICGYFDAIEAMDFYISLRE
;
A
#
# COMPACT_ATOMS: atom_id res chain seq x y z
N MET A 1 -20.98 -27.72 -29.75
CA MET A 1 -21.31 -26.63 -28.83
C MET A 1 -20.52 -26.86 -27.56
N ARG A 2 -19.41 -26.14 -27.42
CA ARG A 2 -18.47 -26.33 -26.31
C ARG A 2 -18.96 -25.51 -25.11
N LYS A 3 -19.39 -26.22 -24.07
CA LYS A 3 -19.91 -25.61 -22.84
C LYS A 3 -18.88 -25.79 -21.73
N PHE A 4 -18.60 -24.70 -21.03
CA PHE A 4 -17.71 -24.68 -19.86
C PHE A 4 -18.43 -24.01 -18.67
N THR A 5 -17.85 -24.13 -17.50
CA THR A 5 -18.28 -23.39 -16.31
C THR A 5 -17.20 -22.37 -15.95
N VAL A 6 -17.55 -21.08 -16.02
CA VAL A 6 -16.71 -20.00 -15.48
C VAL A 6 -16.89 -19.95 -13.96
N THR A 7 -15.79 -19.94 -13.24
CA THR A 7 -15.77 -19.76 -11.78
C THR A 7 -14.97 -18.51 -11.44
N VAL A 8 -15.57 -17.63 -10.65
CA VAL A 8 -14.88 -16.46 -10.07
C VAL A 8 -14.84 -16.63 -8.56
N LEU A 9 -13.64 -16.54 -8.01
CA LEU A 9 -13.39 -16.54 -6.58
C LEU A 9 -12.96 -15.14 -6.14
N ASP A 10 -13.35 -14.76 -4.94
CA ASP A 10 -12.90 -13.54 -4.28
C ASP A 10 -12.90 -13.72 -2.77
N THR A 11 -12.11 -12.94 -2.09
CA THR A 11 -12.04 -12.89 -0.63
C THR A 11 -12.67 -11.61 -0.11
N THR A 12 -13.37 -11.68 1.02
CA THR A 12 -13.99 -10.52 1.65
C THR A 12 -13.41 -10.26 3.04
N GLY A 13 -13.40 -8.99 3.45
CA GLY A 13 -12.88 -8.63 4.78
C GLY A 13 -11.36 -8.78 4.90
N ILE A 14 -10.63 -8.62 3.79
CA ILE A 14 -9.16 -8.76 3.75
C ILE A 14 -8.49 -7.77 4.69
N GLN A 15 -8.88 -6.50 4.62
CA GLN A 15 -8.25 -5.44 5.42
C GLN A 15 -8.42 -5.65 6.93
N PRO A 16 -9.62 -5.89 7.49
CA PRO A 16 -9.78 -6.25 8.90
C PRO A 16 -9.03 -7.54 9.28
N TYR A 17 -8.96 -8.52 8.38
CA TYR A 17 -8.23 -9.75 8.63
C TYR A 17 -6.72 -9.51 8.74
N ILE A 18 -6.14 -8.70 7.85
CA ILE A 18 -4.69 -8.40 7.84
C ILE A 18 -4.36 -7.41 8.97
N PHE A 19 -5.06 -6.27 9.02
CA PHE A 19 -4.68 -5.12 9.84
C PHE A 19 -5.43 -4.99 11.16
N GLY A 20 -6.35 -5.92 11.47
CA GLY A 20 -7.15 -5.90 12.69
C GLY A 20 -6.36 -6.14 14.00
N SER A 21 -5.08 -6.47 13.92
CA SER A 21 -4.19 -6.64 15.06
C SER A 21 -3.19 -5.50 15.19
N ASN A 22 -2.83 -5.17 16.43
CA ASN A 22 -1.75 -4.23 16.75
C ASN A 22 -0.36 -4.88 16.76
N ARG A 23 -0.27 -6.18 16.47
CA ARG A 23 0.98 -6.95 16.46
C ARG A 23 1.44 -7.19 15.04
N LEU A 24 2.60 -6.64 14.70
CA LEU A 24 3.15 -6.73 13.34
C LEU A 24 3.26 -8.18 12.84
N ARG A 25 3.67 -9.12 13.70
CA ARG A 25 3.76 -10.54 13.33
C ARG A 25 2.43 -11.13 12.89
N GLU A 26 1.34 -10.78 13.57
CA GLU A 26 0.00 -11.25 13.21
C GLU A 26 -0.44 -10.69 11.84
N ASN A 27 -0.10 -9.42 11.56
CA ASN A 27 -0.39 -8.79 10.27
C ASN A 27 0.44 -9.40 9.13
N ILE A 28 1.71 -9.74 9.39
CA ILE A 28 2.60 -10.43 8.44
C ILE A 28 2.02 -11.78 8.05
N GLY A 29 1.67 -12.60 9.03
CA GLY A 29 1.10 -13.92 8.77
C GLY A 29 -0.26 -13.84 8.08
N ALA A 30 -1.09 -12.88 8.47
CA ALA A 30 -2.40 -12.65 7.85
C ALA A 30 -2.27 -12.29 6.36
N SER A 31 -1.39 -11.36 6.01
CA SER A 31 -1.14 -10.98 4.62
C SER A 31 -0.65 -12.16 3.78
N TYR A 32 0.27 -12.94 4.31
CA TYR A 32 0.74 -14.16 3.66
C TYR A 32 -0.40 -15.16 3.42
N LEU A 33 -1.23 -15.45 4.43
CA LEU A 33 -2.35 -16.38 4.29
C LEU A 33 -3.38 -15.92 3.24
N VAL A 34 -3.66 -14.60 3.15
CA VAL A 34 -4.54 -14.03 2.11
C VAL A 34 -3.94 -14.27 0.73
N SER A 35 -2.65 -13.99 0.53
CA SER A 35 -2.00 -14.22 -0.76
C SER A 35 -1.99 -15.70 -1.15
N GLN A 36 -1.78 -16.60 -0.18
CA GLN A 36 -1.83 -18.04 -0.42
C GLN A 36 -3.24 -18.50 -0.82
N ALA A 37 -4.27 -18.01 -0.16
CA ALA A 37 -5.65 -18.44 -0.38
C ALA A 37 -6.15 -18.19 -1.82
N THR A 38 -5.72 -17.07 -2.43
CA THR A 38 -6.17 -16.66 -3.76
C THR A 38 -5.22 -17.06 -4.90
N ASP A 39 -4.00 -17.50 -4.58
CA ASP A 39 -2.99 -17.88 -5.57
C ASP A 39 -2.53 -19.34 -5.40
N ASN A 40 -1.53 -19.61 -4.56
CA ASN A 40 -0.91 -20.91 -4.45
C ASN A 40 -1.90 -22.03 -4.05
N TRP A 41 -2.81 -21.77 -3.12
CA TRP A 41 -3.76 -22.78 -2.71
C TRP A 41 -4.81 -23.06 -3.78
N ALA A 42 -5.17 -22.06 -4.59
CA ALA A 42 -6.04 -22.30 -5.75
C ALA A 42 -5.34 -23.22 -6.78
N ARG A 43 -4.05 -23.00 -7.06
CA ARG A 43 -3.28 -23.91 -7.95
C ARG A 43 -3.13 -25.31 -7.37
N ASN A 44 -2.82 -25.41 -6.08
CA ASN A 44 -2.73 -26.71 -5.41
C ASN A 44 -4.08 -27.43 -5.39
N ALA A 45 -5.19 -26.70 -5.21
CA ALA A 45 -6.53 -27.30 -5.29
C ALA A 45 -6.86 -27.84 -6.68
N LEU A 46 -6.38 -27.18 -7.76
CA LEU A 46 -6.44 -27.74 -9.12
C LEU A 46 -5.63 -29.03 -9.24
N GLY A 47 -4.41 -29.08 -8.69
CA GLY A 47 -3.61 -30.30 -8.65
C GLY A 47 -4.31 -31.46 -7.92
N MET A 48 -4.91 -31.17 -6.75
CA MET A 48 -5.68 -32.18 -6.01
C MET A 48 -6.95 -32.60 -6.77
N LEU A 49 -7.60 -31.69 -7.48
CA LEU A 49 -8.73 -32.04 -8.36
C LEU A 49 -8.30 -32.97 -9.47
N LYS A 50 -7.18 -32.69 -10.16
CA LYS A 50 -6.57 -33.55 -11.19
C LYS A 50 -6.42 -34.99 -10.69
N ASP A 51 -5.86 -35.16 -9.48
CA ASP A 51 -5.63 -36.48 -8.89
C ASP A 51 -6.95 -37.23 -8.58
N GLN A 52 -8.00 -36.50 -8.22
CA GLN A 52 -9.32 -37.08 -7.91
C GLN A 52 -10.12 -37.49 -9.15
N ILE A 53 -10.07 -36.66 -10.21
CA ILE A 53 -10.85 -36.92 -11.44
C ILE A 53 -10.08 -37.66 -12.51
N HIS A 54 -8.78 -37.86 -12.35
CA HIS A 54 -7.86 -38.49 -13.31
C HIS A 54 -7.89 -37.84 -14.71
N GLN A 55 -8.04 -36.50 -14.76
CA GLN A 55 -8.02 -35.70 -15.98
C GLN A 55 -7.04 -34.54 -15.85
N GLU A 56 -6.47 -34.09 -16.96
CA GLU A 56 -5.51 -33.01 -16.97
C GLU A 56 -6.14 -31.66 -16.61
N VAL A 57 -5.37 -30.82 -15.89
CA VAL A 57 -5.71 -29.43 -15.54
C VAL A 57 -4.53 -28.53 -15.87
N TYR A 58 -4.81 -27.28 -16.21
CA TYR A 58 -3.77 -26.28 -16.42
C TYR A 58 -3.83 -25.19 -15.35
N ALA A 59 -2.82 -25.16 -14.50
CA ALA A 59 -2.60 -24.13 -13.50
C ALA A 59 -1.52 -23.16 -14.01
N PHE A 60 -1.92 -22.06 -14.63
CA PHE A 60 -1.00 -21.04 -15.13
C PHE A 60 0.00 -20.61 -14.03
N ASP A 61 1.28 -20.66 -14.35
CA ASP A 61 2.37 -20.26 -13.46
C ASP A 61 2.95 -18.92 -13.93
N PRO A 62 2.69 -17.80 -13.21
CA PRO A 62 3.19 -16.50 -13.61
C PRO A 62 4.73 -16.39 -13.58
N GLU A 63 5.43 -17.24 -12.81
CA GLU A 63 6.90 -17.21 -12.77
C GLU A 63 7.52 -17.76 -14.08
N LYS A 64 6.84 -18.69 -14.76
CA LYS A 64 7.27 -19.23 -16.04
C LYS A 64 6.96 -18.36 -17.24
N HIS A 65 6.10 -17.36 -17.06
CA HIS A 65 5.67 -16.38 -18.07
C HIS A 65 5.36 -16.99 -19.45
N GLN A 66 4.51 -18.01 -19.47
CA GLN A 66 4.02 -18.66 -20.69
C GLN A 66 2.50 -18.49 -20.77
N PRO A 67 1.99 -17.30 -21.16
CA PRO A 67 0.56 -16.99 -21.08
C PRO A 67 -0.29 -17.83 -22.03
N ASP A 68 0.28 -18.31 -23.13
CA ASP A 68 -0.38 -19.16 -24.16
C ASP A 68 0.13 -20.61 -24.16
N ALA A 69 0.60 -21.12 -23.02
CA ALA A 69 1.05 -22.51 -22.97
C ALA A 69 -0.10 -23.50 -23.16
N LYS A 70 0.13 -24.52 -24.00
CA LYS A 70 -0.80 -25.63 -24.25
C LYS A 70 -0.65 -26.72 -23.17
N PRO A 71 -1.68 -27.57 -22.96
CA PRO A 71 -2.96 -27.61 -23.68
C PRO A 71 -3.95 -26.51 -23.24
N HIS A 72 -4.96 -26.23 -24.08
CA HIS A 72 -6.04 -25.27 -23.82
C HIS A 72 -7.34 -26.02 -23.52
N ILE A 73 -8.25 -25.41 -22.74
CA ILE A 73 -9.50 -26.07 -22.34
C ILE A 73 -10.46 -26.28 -23.54
N GLU A 74 -10.39 -25.42 -24.55
CA GLU A 74 -11.22 -25.57 -25.77
C GLU A 74 -10.75 -26.68 -26.71
N ASP A 75 -9.58 -27.25 -26.47
CA ASP A 75 -9.05 -28.40 -27.24
C ASP A 75 -9.54 -29.75 -26.67
N ASP A 76 -10.49 -29.73 -25.71
CA ASP A 76 -11.10 -30.87 -25.02
C ASP A 76 -10.11 -31.80 -24.25
N GLU A 77 -8.89 -31.32 -23.99
CA GLU A 77 -7.87 -32.07 -23.28
C GLU A 77 -7.82 -31.75 -21.76
N LEU A 78 -8.49 -30.67 -21.33
CA LEU A 78 -8.43 -30.20 -19.95
C LEU A 78 -9.77 -30.26 -19.25
N ALA A 79 -9.76 -30.74 -18.00
CA ALA A 79 -10.89 -30.63 -17.08
C ALA A 79 -11.03 -29.21 -16.49
N ALA A 80 -9.91 -28.51 -16.34
CA ALA A 80 -9.91 -27.14 -15.81
C ALA A 80 -8.70 -26.34 -16.31
N GLU A 81 -8.90 -25.02 -16.44
CA GLU A 81 -7.85 -24.06 -16.79
C GLU A 81 -7.92 -22.81 -15.90
N LEU A 82 -6.79 -22.43 -15.28
CA LEU A 82 -6.67 -21.18 -14.54
C LEU A 82 -6.49 -20.03 -15.54
N VAL A 83 -7.46 -19.13 -15.57
CA VAL A 83 -7.41 -17.92 -16.41
C VAL A 83 -6.42 -16.93 -15.83
N TYR A 84 -6.64 -16.47 -14.61
CA TYR A 84 -5.67 -15.68 -13.84
C TYR A 84 -5.95 -15.76 -12.34
N ALA A 85 -4.93 -15.46 -11.54
CA ALA A 85 -5.01 -15.26 -10.10
C ALA A 85 -4.21 -14.00 -9.73
N GLY A 86 -4.80 -13.10 -8.95
CA GLY A 86 -4.14 -11.87 -8.51
C GLY A 86 -5.13 -10.84 -7.98
N GLY A 87 -4.65 -9.89 -7.16
CA GLY A 87 -5.49 -8.84 -6.59
C GLY A 87 -6.64 -9.34 -5.70
N GLY A 88 -6.52 -10.51 -5.10
CA GLY A 88 -7.57 -11.13 -4.29
C GLY A 88 -8.63 -11.90 -5.08
N ASN A 89 -8.58 -11.87 -6.42
CA ASN A 89 -9.51 -12.55 -7.31
C ASN A 89 -8.85 -13.71 -8.07
N THR A 90 -9.63 -14.77 -8.32
CA THR A 90 -9.17 -15.90 -9.14
C THR A 90 -10.28 -16.27 -10.13
N VAL A 91 -9.94 -16.41 -11.40
CA VAL A 91 -10.86 -16.80 -12.48
C VAL A 91 -10.41 -18.12 -13.08
N LEU A 92 -11.33 -19.08 -13.18
CA LEU A 92 -11.09 -20.43 -13.72
C LEU A 92 -12.18 -20.81 -14.70
N LEU A 93 -11.83 -21.69 -15.63
CA LEU A 93 -12.73 -22.43 -16.51
C LEU A 93 -12.70 -23.91 -16.15
N PHE A 94 -13.86 -24.55 -16.19
CA PHE A 94 -14.03 -25.98 -15.97
C PHE A 94 -14.86 -26.58 -17.11
N SER A 95 -14.49 -27.78 -17.56
CA SER A 95 -15.25 -28.54 -18.57
C SER A 95 -16.61 -29.02 -18.03
N ASP A 96 -16.74 -29.18 -16.71
CA ASP A 96 -17.99 -29.57 -16.05
C ASP A 96 -18.21 -28.74 -14.78
N LYS A 97 -19.48 -28.39 -14.51
CA LYS A 97 -19.88 -27.69 -13.28
C LYS A 97 -19.54 -28.49 -12.01
N GLN A 98 -19.59 -29.80 -12.07
CA GLN A 98 -19.24 -30.66 -10.94
C GLN A 98 -17.79 -30.49 -10.53
N TYR A 99 -16.88 -30.32 -11.48
CA TYR A 99 -15.46 -30.06 -11.20
C TYR A 99 -15.25 -28.68 -10.55
N ALA A 100 -15.99 -27.67 -10.99
CA ALA A 100 -15.97 -26.35 -10.35
C ALA A 100 -16.42 -26.40 -8.88
N VAL A 101 -17.46 -27.19 -8.58
CA VAL A 101 -17.94 -27.40 -7.20
C VAL A 101 -16.92 -28.17 -6.37
N GLN A 102 -16.37 -29.28 -6.87
CA GLN A 102 -15.34 -30.07 -6.19
C GLN A 102 -14.08 -29.23 -5.88
N PHE A 103 -13.61 -28.48 -6.87
CA PHE A 103 -12.50 -27.54 -6.69
C PHE A 103 -12.77 -26.54 -5.55
N THR A 104 -13.96 -25.93 -5.56
CA THR A 104 -14.33 -24.96 -4.53
C THR A 104 -14.41 -25.60 -3.15
N GLN A 105 -14.88 -26.85 -3.06
CA GLN A 105 -14.90 -27.62 -1.80
C GLN A 105 -13.48 -27.87 -1.27
N ILE A 106 -12.56 -28.32 -2.14
CA ILE A 106 -11.15 -28.56 -1.80
C ILE A 106 -10.51 -27.28 -1.25
N LEU A 107 -10.65 -26.18 -2.00
CA LEU A 107 -10.06 -24.89 -1.62
C LEU A 107 -10.67 -24.33 -0.33
N SER A 108 -12.01 -24.34 -0.22
CA SER A 108 -12.73 -23.84 0.97
C SER A 108 -12.36 -24.63 2.22
N LYS A 109 -12.25 -25.97 2.11
CA LYS A 109 -11.81 -26.81 3.22
C LYS A 109 -10.41 -26.39 3.71
N ARG A 110 -9.45 -26.22 2.78
CA ARG A 110 -8.11 -25.80 3.13
C ARG A 110 -8.08 -24.43 3.80
N ILE A 111 -8.85 -23.47 3.29
CA ILE A 111 -8.93 -22.12 3.89
C ILE A 111 -9.51 -22.21 5.32
N LEU A 112 -10.53 -23.02 5.56
CA LEU A 112 -11.10 -23.23 6.90
C LEU A 112 -10.10 -23.87 7.87
N GLU A 113 -9.22 -24.75 7.40
CA GLU A 113 -8.21 -25.43 8.21
C GLU A 113 -6.99 -24.57 8.49
N GLU A 114 -6.50 -23.82 7.45
CA GLU A 114 -5.22 -23.14 7.50
C GLU A 114 -5.31 -21.62 7.68
N ALA A 115 -6.44 -20.99 7.34
CA ALA A 115 -6.61 -19.55 7.38
C ALA A 115 -7.97 -19.13 7.91
N GLN A 116 -8.32 -19.59 9.11
CA GLN A 116 -9.57 -19.24 9.76
C GLN A 116 -9.74 -17.72 9.85
N GLY A 117 -10.93 -17.24 9.48
CA GLY A 117 -11.22 -15.80 9.39
C GLY A 117 -11.21 -15.27 7.96
N ILE A 118 -10.52 -15.92 7.00
CA ILE A 118 -10.64 -15.57 5.59
C ILE A 118 -12.00 -16.04 5.06
N ASN A 119 -12.68 -15.13 4.41
CA ASN A 119 -13.99 -15.35 3.83
C ASN A 119 -13.90 -15.50 2.32
N LEU A 120 -13.92 -16.75 1.81
CA LEU A 120 -13.97 -17.03 0.37
C LEU A 120 -15.41 -16.93 -0.14
N VAL A 121 -15.60 -16.28 -1.28
CA VAL A 121 -16.85 -16.27 -2.05
C VAL A 121 -16.55 -16.82 -3.44
N ALA A 122 -17.35 -17.78 -3.88
CA ALA A 122 -17.24 -18.39 -5.20
C ALA A 122 -18.58 -18.30 -5.94
N VAL A 123 -18.53 -17.97 -7.23
CA VAL A 123 -19.69 -17.98 -8.12
C VAL A 123 -19.36 -18.78 -9.37
N HIS A 124 -20.36 -19.50 -9.89
CA HIS A 124 -20.24 -20.38 -11.05
C HIS A 124 -21.31 -20.04 -12.07
N LYS A 125 -20.95 -19.97 -13.36
CA LYS A 125 -21.89 -19.72 -14.45
C LYS A 125 -21.54 -20.57 -15.66
N GLU A 126 -22.55 -21.22 -16.24
CA GLU A 126 -22.37 -21.90 -17.52
C GLU A 126 -22.06 -20.91 -18.62
N PHE A 127 -21.19 -21.28 -19.52
CA PHE A 127 -20.63 -20.45 -20.58
C PHE A 127 -20.54 -21.25 -21.87
N ASP A 128 -21.07 -20.69 -22.96
CA ASP A 128 -20.97 -21.25 -24.29
C ASP A 128 -19.80 -20.59 -25.03
N TRP A 129 -18.72 -21.36 -25.20
CA TRP A 129 -17.48 -20.88 -25.79
C TRP A 129 -17.66 -20.35 -27.21
N ASP A 130 -18.54 -20.99 -28.00
CA ASP A 130 -18.71 -20.68 -29.42
C ASP A 130 -19.61 -19.44 -29.65
N ASN A 131 -20.52 -19.14 -28.71
CA ASN A 131 -21.55 -18.10 -28.90
C ASN A 131 -21.49 -16.95 -27.89
N GLN A 132 -20.70 -17.03 -26.84
CA GLN A 132 -20.60 -16.00 -25.80
C GLN A 132 -19.19 -15.45 -25.67
N SER A 133 -19.07 -14.19 -25.25
CA SER A 133 -17.80 -13.57 -24.89
C SER A 133 -17.45 -13.88 -23.43
N LEU A 134 -16.30 -14.50 -23.20
CA LEU A 134 -15.77 -14.78 -21.87
C LEU A 134 -15.59 -13.50 -21.06
N TYR A 135 -15.10 -12.43 -21.70
CA TYR A 135 -15.02 -11.11 -21.10
C TYR A 135 -16.37 -10.66 -20.50
N GLN A 136 -17.45 -10.71 -21.30
CA GLN A 136 -18.77 -10.28 -20.83
C GLN A 136 -19.27 -11.13 -19.68
N VAL A 137 -19.09 -12.45 -19.74
CA VAL A 137 -19.50 -13.37 -18.69
C VAL A 137 -18.74 -13.13 -17.39
N VAL A 138 -17.42 -12.92 -17.46
CA VAL A 138 -16.60 -12.60 -16.26
C VAL A 138 -16.99 -11.24 -15.67
N GLN A 139 -17.22 -10.22 -16.50
CA GLN A 139 -17.65 -8.90 -16.01
C GLN A 139 -19.03 -8.97 -15.32
N ASP A 140 -19.97 -9.72 -15.88
CA ASP A 140 -21.28 -9.92 -15.27
C ASP A 140 -21.21 -10.68 -13.95
N LEU A 141 -20.43 -11.76 -13.91
CA LEU A 141 -20.17 -12.52 -12.67
C LEU A 141 -19.57 -11.65 -11.57
N MET A 142 -18.57 -10.81 -11.90
CA MET A 142 -17.92 -9.93 -10.91
C MET A 142 -18.87 -8.86 -10.39
N LYS A 143 -19.59 -8.16 -11.29
CA LYS A 143 -20.41 -7.00 -10.93
C LYS A 143 -21.74 -7.37 -10.29
N ASN A 144 -22.35 -8.47 -10.71
CA ASN A 144 -23.70 -8.82 -10.31
C ASN A 144 -23.71 -10.01 -9.34
N ASP A 145 -23.26 -11.20 -9.79
CA ASP A 145 -23.42 -12.44 -9.03
C ASP A 145 -22.51 -12.47 -7.79
N LEU A 146 -21.24 -12.08 -7.94
CA LEU A 146 -20.27 -12.05 -6.84
C LEU A 146 -20.64 -11.01 -5.80
N ASP A 147 -20.99 -9.79 -6.23
CA ASP A 147 -21.41 -8.72 -5.32
C ASP A 147 -22.73 -9.02 -4.62
N ALA A 148 -23.68 -9.66 -5.29
CA ALA A 148 -24.91 -10.13 -4.67
C ALA A 148 -24.61 -11.19 -3.60
N LYS A 149 -23.71 -12.14 -3.92
CA LYS A 149 -23.33 -13.20 -2.99
C LYS A 149 -22.52 -12.66 -1.78
N LYS A 150 -21.64 -11.68 -1.98
CA LYS A 150 -20.95 -10.98 -0.89
C LYS A 150 -21.94 -10.29 0.05
N ARG A 151 -22.95 -9.61 -0.48
CA ARG A 151 -23.98 -8.91 0.31
C ARG A 151 -24.94 -9.84 1.01
N SER A 152 -25.30 -10.96 0.41
CA SER A 152 -26.22 -11.95 1.01
C SER A 152 -25.54 -12.89 2.00
N ARG A 153 -24.20 -12.85 2.08
CA ARG A 153 -23.48 -13.72 3.00
C ARG A 153 -23.77 -13.32 4.45
N ILE A 154 -24.32 -14.25 5.21
CA ILE A 154 -24.39 -14.12 6.66
C ILE A 154 -22.95 -14.26 7.18
N PRO A 155 -22.37 -13.24 7.85
CA PRO A 155 -21.09 -13.41 8.50
C PRO A 155 -21.16 -14.64 9.41
N SER A 156 -20.18 -15.55 9.31
CA SER A 156 -20.08 -16.63 10.28
C SER A 156 -20.00 -15.98 11.66
N ALA A 157 -21.05 -16.15 12.48
CA ALA A 157 -21.00 -15.69 13.85
C ALA A 157 -19.82 -16.39 14.52
N PRO A 158 -18.81 -15.65 14.99
CA PRO A 158 -17.72 -16.28 15.72
C PRO A 158 -18.33 -16.97 16.92
N LEU A 159 -17.87 -18.18 17.24
CA LEU A 159 -18.21 -18.85 18.50
C LEU A 159 -17.76 -17.93 19.64
N LEU A 160 -18.70 -17.20 20.20
CA LEU A 160 -18.46 -16.41 21.39
C LEU A 160 -18.08 -17.39 22.53
N GLY A 161 -17.07 -17.04 23.29
CA GLY A 161 -16.69 -17.82 24.43
C GLY A 161 -17.79 -17.89 25.47
N LEU A 162 -17.89 -19.02 26.13
CA LEU A 162 -18.66 -19.13 27.38
C LEU A 162 -17.97 -18.31 28.47
N SER A 163 -18.70 -17.90 29.51
CA SER A 163 -18.12 -17.15 30.65
C SER A 163 -16.94 -17.83 31.35
N VAL A 164 -16.78 -19.13 31.15
CA VAL A 164 -15.69 -19.96 31.70
C VAL A 164 -14.50 -20.11 30.72
N THR A 165 -14.61 -19.61 29.50
CA THR A 165 -13.52 -19.71 28.52
C THR A 165 -12.69 -18.43 28.51
N ALA A 166 -11.37 -18.57 28.41
CA ALA A 166 -10.47 -17.45 28.19
C ALA A 166 -10.60 -16.92 26.76
N THR A 167 -10.39 -15.62 26.56
CA THR A 167 -10.49 -14.97 25.26
C THR A 167 -9.11 -14.59 24.70
N CYS A 168 -8.97 -14.68 23.39
CA CYS A 168 -7.80 -14.23 22.67
C CYS A 168 -7.61 -12.70 22.84
N ARG A 169 -6.38 -12.28 23.06
CA ARG A 169 -6.06 -10.86 23.27
C ARG A 169 -6.30 -9.99 22.03
N SER A 170 -6.08 -10.53 20.83
CA SER A 170 -6.21 -9.78 19.56
C SER A 170 -7.61 -9.82 18.97
N THR A 171 -8.28 -10.99 18.95
CA THR A 171 -9.56 -11.18 18.25
C THR A 171 -10.79 -11.22 19.16
N GLN A 172 -10.59 -11.32 20.48
CA GLN A 172 -11.65 -11.57 21.48
C GLN A 172 -12.40 -12.90 21.29
N LEU A 173 -11.97 -13.75 20.36
CA LEU A 173 -12.49 -15.10 20.17
C LEU A 173 -11.98 -16.03 21.27
N VAL A 174 -12.56 -17.23 21.39
CA VAL A 174 -12.12 -18.26 22.33
C VAL A 174 -10.63 -18.56 22.13
N ALA A 175 -9.87 -18.50 23.21
CA ALA A 175 -8.45 -18.86 23.21
C ALA A 175 -8.29 -20.39 23.11
N VAL A 176 -7.34 -20.83 22.28
CA VAL A 176 -6.96 -22.24 22.10
C VAL A 176 -5.60 -22.56 22.70
N GLY A 177 -4.85 -21.54 23.12
CA GLY A 177 -3.51 -21.69 23.68
C GLY A 177 -2.85 -20.36 24.00
N MET A 178 -1.53 -20.44 24.23
CA MET A 178 -0.65 -19.28 24.41
C MET A 178 0.27 -19.14 23.22
N SER A 179 0.60 -17.90 22.86
CA SER A 179 1.68 -17.65 21.90
C SER A 179 3.02 -18.09 22.48
N GLU A 180 3.99 -18.36 21.61
CA GLU A 180 5.38 -18.49 22.02
C GLU A 180 5.93 -17.13 22.48
N LYS A 181 6.88 -17.16 23.42
CA LYS A 181 7.68 -15.98 23.77
C LYS A 181 8.47 -15.54 22.55
N PHE A 182 8.45 -14.24 22.26
CA PHE A 182 9.21 -13.69 21.15
C PHE A 182 9.84 -12.36 21.56
N GLU A 183 11.16 -12.32 21.58
CA GLU A 183 11.93 -11.18 22.08
C GLU A 183 11.45 -10.75 23.49
N ASP A 184 11.09 -9.47 23.63
CA ASP A 184 10.56 -8.91 24.88
C ASP A 184 9.04 -9.10 25.05
N ASP A 185 8.35 -9.66 24.02
CA ASP A 185 6.90 -9.95 24.09
C ASP A 185 6.64 -11.20 24.96
N GLU A 186 5.95 -11.01 26.09
CA GLU A 186 5.50 -12.13 26.91
C GLU A 186 4.40 -12.94 26.19
N PRO A 187 4.32 -14.27 26.44
CA PRO A 187 3.27 -15.12 25.91
C PRO A 187 1.87 -14.59 26.25
N TYR A 188 0.95 -14.65 25.30
CA TYR A 188 -0.42 -14.18 25.45
C TYR A 188 -1.43 -15.16 24.85
N LEU A 189 -2.68 -15.07 25.31
CA LEU A 189 -3.77 -15.94 24.85
C LEU A 189 -4.12 -15.68 23.38
N ILE A 190 -4.15 -16.76 22.58
CA ILE A 190 -4.39 -16.72 21.14
C ILE A 190 -5.57 -17.60 20.73
N SER A 191 -6.36 -17.12 19.76
CA SER A 191 -7.37 -17.91 19.06
C SER A 191 -6.74 -18.79 17.98
N ARG A 192 -7.51 -19.69 17.40
CA ARG A 192 -7.06 -20.52 16.27
C ARG A 192 -6.62 -19.68 15.07
N GLU A 193 -7.34 -18.59 14.79
CA GLU A 193 -7.00 -17.62 13.76
C GLU A 193 -5.61 -17.04 13.99
N ILE A 194 -5.36 -16.52 15.19
CA ILE A 194 -4.05 -15.93 15.53
C ILE A 194 -2.94 -16.97 15.52
N GLN A 195 -3.21 -18.17 15.98
CA GLN A 195 -2.25 -19.27 15.90
C GLN A 195 -1.79 -19.49 14.46
N LYS A 196 -2.74 -19.62 13.51
CA LYS A 196 -2.41 -19.82 12.09
C LYS A 196 -1.65 -18.64 11.48
N LYS A 197 -2.00 -17.41 11.86
CA LYS A 197 -1.25 -16.23 11.45
C LYS A 197 0.21 -16.27 11.96
N LEU A 198 0.42 -16.61 13.21
CA LEU A 198 1.77 -16.72 13.80
C LEU A 198 2.58 -17.87 13.18
N ASP A 199 1.97 -19.03 12.94
CA ASP A 199 2.61 -20.18 12.27
C ASP A 199 3.08 -19.80 10.86
N ALA A 200 2.39 -18.89 10.18
CA ALA A 200 2.68 -18.43 8.83
C ALA A 200 3.85 -17.41 8.74
N VAL A 201 4.23 -16.76 9.84
CA VAL A 201 5.23 -15.66 9.84
C VAL A 201 6.56 -16.08 9.24
N HIS A 202 7.03 -17.27 9.57
CA HIS A 202 8.32 -17.76 9.09
C HIS A 202 8.32 -17.97 7.56
N PHE A 203 7.25 -18.53 7.03
CA PHE A 203 7.08 -18.71 5.57
C PHE A 203 6.94 -17.36 4.87
N ALA A 204 6.14 -16.44 5.43
CA ALA A 204 5.99 -15.09 4.92
C ALA A 204 7.33 -14.35 4.83
N ASN A 205 8.15 -14.44 5.88
CA ASN A 205 9.45 -13.77 5.92
C ASN A 205 10.45 -14.37 4.90
N ARG A 206 10.46 -15.70 4.76
CA ARG A 206 11.28 -16.38 3.76
C ARG A 206 10.89 -15.94 2.35
N GLN A 207 9.61 -16.02 2.00
CA GLN A 207 9.11 -15.63 0.68
C GLN A 207 9.41 -14.16 0.37
N LEU A 208 9.24 -13.25 1.35
CA LEU A 208 9.54 -11.84 1.17
C LEU A 208 11.03 -11.62 0.85
N ARG A 209 11.93 -12.29 1.58
CA ARG A 209 13.38 -12.22 1.35
C ARG A 209 13.75 -12.73 -0.04
N GLU A 210 13.25 -13.91 -0.43
CA GLU A 210 13.52 -14.51 -1.74
C GLU A 210 13.05 -13.63 -2.90
N LYS A 211 11.91 -12.93 -2.72
CA LYS A 211 11.35 -12.06 -3.77
C LYS A 211 12.04 -10.69 -3.88
N LEU A 212 12.45 -10.10 -2.77
CA LEU A 212 12.85 -8.68 -2.74
C LEU A 212 14.33 -8.43 -2.45
N LEU A 213 15.04 -9.36 -1.79
CA LEU A 213 16.46 -9.19 -1.55
C LEU A 213 17.30 -9.80 -2.67
N ASN A 214 18.43 -9.16 -2.98
CA ASN A 214 19.42 -9.60 -3.95
C ASN A 214 20.77 -9.85 -3.24
N THR A 215 21.81 -10.22 -3.98
CA THR A 215 23.15 -10.52 -3.44
C THR A 215 23.75 -9.40 -2.60
N THR A 216 23.44 -8.14 -2.86
CA THR A 216 23.96 -7.00 -2.09
C THR A 216 23.16 -6.72 -0.83
N SER A 217 21.91 -7.13 -0.79
CA SER A 217 20.99 -6.91 0.33
C SER A 217 20.68 -8.16 1.16
N GLU A 218 21.16 -9.35 0.75
CA GLU A 218 20.87 -10.64 1.43
C GLU A 218 21.33 -10.72 2.90
N ILE A 219 22.29 -9.89 3.30
CA ILE A 219 22.76 -9.78 4.69
C ILE A 219 21.73 -9.14 5.60
N TYR A 220 20.73 -8.43 5.03
CA TYR A 220 19.68 -7.75 5.78
C TYR A 220 18.46 -8.65 5.98
N ASN A 221 17.66 -8.29 6.98
CA ASN A 221 16.39 -8.91 7.32
C ASN A 221 15.28 -7.87 7.38
N PHE A 222 14.04 -8.33 7.22
CA PHE A 222 12.87 -7.49 7.46
C PHE A 222 12.42 -7.62 8.93
N PRO A 223 12.10 -6.51 9.62
CA PRO A 223 11.71 -6.54 11.03
C PRO A 223 10.40 -7.30 11.23
N LEU A 224 10.31 -8.03 12.33
CA LEU A 224 9.11 -8.74 12.77
C LEU A 224 8.35 -7.99 13.87
N ILE A 225 8.96 -6.96 14.43
CA ILE A 225 8.38 -6.05 15.41
C ILE A 225 8.68 -4.60 15.03
N THR A 226 7.82 -3.69 15.43
CA THR A 226 7.96 -2.26 15.13
C THR A 226 9.17 -1.60 15.79
N ASP A 227 9.61 -2.13 16.93
CA ASP A 227 10.78 -1.63 17.68
C ASP A 227 12.11 -1.77 16.93
N TYR A 228 12.15 -2.59 15.87
CA TYR A 228 13.32 -2.73 14.98
C TYR A 228 13.29 -1.75 13.80
N MET A 229 12.34 -0.82 13.76
CA MET A 229 12.22 0.19 12.71
C MET A 229 12.86 1.51 13.12
N GLY A 230 14.16 1.48 13.52
CA GLY A 230 14.97 2.67 13.74
C GLY A 230 14.70 3.43 15.04
N ARG A 231 14.34 2.73 16.09
CA ARG A 231 14.21 3.31 17.43
C ARG A 231 15.58 3.81 17.91
N SER A 232 15.67 5.11 18.22
CA SER A 232 16.83 5.70 18.89
C SER A 232 16.60 5.67 20.39
N GLU A 233 17.62 5.32 21.16
CA GLU A 233 17.56 5.30 22.62
C GLU A 233 17.30 6.73 23.15
N GLY A 234 16.27 6.90 23.96
CA GLY A 234 15.88 8.20 24.55
C GLY A 234 14.97 9.06 23.68
N ASP A 235 14.73 8.73 22.40
CA ASP A 235 13.86 9.47 21.51
C ASP A 235 12.44 8.88 21.41
N SER A 236 11.47 9.73 21.08
CA SER A 236 10.14 9.28 20.72
C SER A 236 10.19 8.45 19.45
N SER A 237 9.76 7.18 19.54
CA SER A 237 9.75 6.27 18.41
C SER A 237 8.48 6.44 17.57
N TYR A 238 8.64 6.67 16.28
CA TYR A 238 7.56 6.80 15.31
C TYR A 238 7.71 5.79 14.19
N VAL A 239 6.59 5.26 13.71
CA VAL A 239 6.50 4.44 12.52
C VAL A 239 5.59 5.11 11.50
N ALA A 240 5.89 4.94 10.24
CA ALA A 240 5.01 5.32 9.15
C ALA A 240 4.31 4.10 8.59
N VAL A 241 3.00 4.19 8.43
CA VAL A 241 2.18 3.23 7.68
C VAL A 241 1.81 3.87 6.36
N ILE A 242 2.19 3.23 5.27
CA ILE A 242 2.00 3.71 3.92
C ILE A 242 1.06 2.77 3.18
N HIS A 243 0.04 3.34 2.55
CA HIS A 243 -0.83 2.65 1.60
C HIS A 243 -0.77 3.39 0.27
N ALA A 244 -0.41 2.69 -0.80
CA ALA A 244 -0.41 3.24 -2.15
C ALA A 244 -1.22 2.34 -3.08
N ASP A 245 -2.01 2.95 -3.97
CA ASP A 245 -2.98 2.27 -4.83
C ASP A 245 -3.01 2.91 -6.22
N GLY A 246 -2.97 2.07 -7.26
CA GLY A 246 -2.92 2.46 -8.65
C GLY A 246 -4.13 3.28 -9.12
N ASN A 247 -3.87 4.31 -9.95
CA ASN A 247 -4.91 5.16 -10.49
C ASN A 247 -5.65 4.46 -11.63
N GLY A 248 -6.97 4.22 -11.46
CA GLY A 248 -7.83 3.73 -12.52
C GLY A 248 -7.55 2.30 -12.99
N MET A 249 -6.83 1.49 -12.22
CA MET A 249 -6.44 0.13 -12.62
C MET A 249 -7.63 -0.77 -12.91
N GLY A 250 -8.70 -0.72 -12.12
CA GLY A 250 -9.93 -1.49 -12.39
C GLY A 250 -10.51 -1.20 -13.78
N LYS A 251 -10.51 0.07 -14.21
CA LYS A 251 -10.94 0.46 -15.56
C LYS A 251 -9.97 -0.07 -16.63
N ARG A 252 -8.66 0.01 -16.37
CA ARG A 252 -7.63 -0.49 -17.28
C ARG A 252 -7.78 -2.00 -17.52
N PHE A 253 -7.98 -2.80 -16.46
CA PHE A 253 -8.27 -4.24 -16.57
C PHE A 253 -9.54 -4.52 -17.39
N GLN A 254 -10.62 -3.75 -17.17
CA GLN A 254 -11.85 -3.88 -17.94
C GLN A 254 -11.64 -3.57 -19.42
N GLU A 255 -11.00 -2.46 -19.76
CA GLU A 255 -10.80 -2.05 -21.16
C GLU A 255 -9.81 -2.97 -21.89
N PHE A 256 -8.78 -3.48 -21.20
CA PHE A 256 -7.75 -4.32 -21.81
C PHE A 256 -8.29 -5.66 -22.34
N GLY A 257 -9.25 -6.26 -21.65
CA GLY A 257 -9.88 -7.53 -22.06
C GLY A 257 -11.04 -7.37 -23.06
N LYS A 258 -11.46 -6.13 -23.35
CA LYS A 258 -12.62 -5.87 -24.20
C LYS A 258 -12.35 -6.21 -25.66
N ASP A 259 -13.41 -6.69 -26.36
CA ASP A 259 -13.42 -6.96 -27.81
C ASP A 259 -12.37 -8.00 -28.29
N LYS A 260 -11.86 -8.83 -27.39
CA LYS A 260 -10.95 -9.94 -27.70
C LYS A 260 -11.71 -11.25 -27.90
N SER A 261 -11.12 -12.18 -28.65
CA SER A 261 -11.60 -13.57 -28.65
C SER A 261 -11.45 -14.20 -27.27
N ASN A 262 -12.14 -15.30 -26.99
CA ASN A 262 -12.09 -15.92 -25.67
C ASN A 262 -10.66 -16.35 -25.28
N ARG A 263 -9.88 -16.90 -26.21
CA ARG A 263 -8.48 -17.27 -25.97
C ARG A 263 -7.59 -16.03 -25.78
N ASP A 264 -7.73 -15.04 -26.67
CA ASP A 264 -6.95 -13.80 -26.55
C ASP A 264 -7.26 -13.02 -25.26
N TYR A 265 -8.49 -13.12 -24.74
CA TYR A 265 -8.84 -12.57 -23.44
C TYR A 265 -8.06 -13.26 -22.32
N ILE A 266 -7.97 -14.57 -22.31
CA ILE A 266 -7.21 -15.33 -21.30
C ILE A 266 -5.74 -14.93 -21.31
N ILE A 267 -5.12 -14.94 -22.50
CA ILE A 267 -3.73 -14.53 -22.69
C ILE A 267 -3.50 -13.11 -22.19
N ALA A 268 -4.34 -12.18 -22.62
CA ALA A 268 -4.25 -10.77 -22.25
C ALA A 268 -4.36 -10.55 -20.72
N MET A 269 -5.28 -11.24 -20.05
CA MET A 269 -5.44 -11.11 -18.60
C MET A 269 -4.25 -11.68 -17.84
N ARG A 270 -3.65 -12.77 -18.31
CA ARG A 270 -2.41 -13.32 -17.74
C ARG A 270 -1.24 -12.35 -17.89
N GLU A 271 -1.04 -11.80 -19.07
CA GLU A 271 0.02 -10.82 -19.36
C GLU A 271 -0.14 -9.55 -18.53
N LEU A 272 -1.34 -8.98 -18.48
CA LEU A 272 -1.60 -7.76 -17.71
C LEU A 272 -1.39 -7.99 -16.21
N SER A 273 -1.96 -9.06 -15.65
CA SER A 273 -1.81 -9.38 -14.23
C SER A 273 -0.34 -9.61 -13.85
N HIS A 274 0.41 -10.35 -14.68
CA HIS A 274 1.86 -10.56 -14.48
C HIS A 274 2.63 -9.24 -14.55
N SER A 275 2.36 -8.40 -15.56
CA SER A 275 3.06 -7.12 -15.76
C SER A 275 2.84 -6.16 -14.60
N VAL A 276 1.60 -6.05 -14.09
CA VAL A 276 1.27 -5.21 -12.93
C VAL A 276 1.97 -5.71 -11.68
N ASN A 277 1.92 -7.02 -11.43
CA ASN A 277 2.60 -7.64 -10.28
C ASN A 277 4.12 -7.40 -10.34
N GLN A 278 4.73 -7.61 -11.49
CA GLN A 278 6.17 -7.42 -11.69
C GLN A 278 6.58 -5.96 -11.52
N ALA A 279 5.75 -5.02 -12.00
CA ALA A 279 6.00 -3.58 -11.84
C ALA A 279 6.05 -3.18 -10.36
N GLY A 280 5.09 -3.63 -9.55
CA GLY A 280 5.08 -3.38 -8.10
C GLY A 280 6.29 -3.99 -7.37
N ILE A 281 6.66 -5.23 -7.73
CA ILE A 281 7.84 -5.90 -7.16
C ILE A 281 9.14 -5.18 -7.55
N ASN A 282 9.29 -4.77 -8.80
CA ASN A 282 10.48 -4.03 -9.25
C ASN A 282 10.62 -2.69 -8.54
N ALA A 283 9.52 -1.94 -8.39
CA ALA A 283 9.52 -0.69 -7.65
C ALA A 283 9.95 -0.90 -6.19
N LEU A 284 9.44 -1.95 -5.50
CA LEU A 284 9.87 -2.28 -4.14
C LEU A 284 11.34 -2.69 -4.05
N LYS A 285 11.86 -3.44 -5.03
CA LYS A 285 13.29 -3.78 -5.08
C LYS A 285 14.17 -2.54 -5.14
N THR A 286 13.82 -1.57 -5.99
CA THR A 286 14.56 -0.32 -6.11
C THR A 286 14.47 0.51 -4.81
N VAL A 287 13.30 0.54 -4.15
CA VAL A 287 13.16 1.16 -2.81
C VAL A 287 14.15 0.56 -1.82
N ILE A 288 14.26 -0.77 -1.79
CA ILE A 288 15.18 -1.49 -0.89
C ILE A 288 16.64 -1.21 -1.25
N GLU A 289 16.98 -1.20 -2.53
CA GLU A 289 18.33 -0.91 -2.99
C GLU A 289 18.79 0.49 -2.59
N ILE A 290 17.94 1.51 -2.78
CA ILE A 290 18.22 2.89 -2.36
C ILE A 290 18.38 2.97 -0.84
N LEU A 291 17.49 2.29 -0.08
CA LEU A 291 17.60 2.24 1.38
C LEU A 291 18.91 1.57 1.82
N VAL A 292 19.28 0.44 1.25
CA VAL A 292 20.52 -0.29 1.57
C VAL A 292 21.75 0.58 1.24
N GLN A 293 21.77 1.25 0.10
CA GLN A 293 22.85 2.16 -0.29
C GLN A 293 22.99 3.36 0.66
N SER A 294 21.92 3.77 1.31
CA SER A 294 21.92 4.85 2.30
C SER A 294 22.49 4.45 3.66
N ILE A 295 22.70 3.14 3.90
CA ILE A 295 23.23 2.63 5.17
C ILE A 295 24.76 2.74 5.18
N GLN A 296 25.28 3.48 6.15
CA GLN A 296 26.70 3.71 6.37
C GLN A 296 27.13 3.07 7.68
N THR A 297 28.34 2.51 7.71
CA THR A 297 28.93 1.99 8.95
C THR A 297 29.82 3.08 9.55
N ASP A 298 29.58 3.46 10.81
CA ASP A 298 30.38 4.45 11.52
C ASP A 298 31.68 3.82 12.07
N GLU A 299 32.54 4.66 12.67
CA GLU A 299 33.85 4.27 13.23
C GLU A 299 33.75 3.20 14.33
N ASN A 300 32.59 3.07 14.96
CA ASN A 300 32.31 2.09 16.01
C ASN A 300 31.70 0.78 15.45
N GLY A 301 31.58 0.65 14.13
CA GLY A 301 30.98 -0.49 13.48
C GLY A 301 29.45 -0.49 13.49
N LYS A 302 28.80 0.59 13.91
CA LYS A 302 27.35 0.73 13.92
C LYS A 302 26.83 1.15 12.56
N LYS A 303 25.79 0.49 12.08
CA LYS A 303 25.12 0.79 10.82
C LYS A 303 24.06 1.86 11.01
N LYS A 304 24.15 2.95 10.25
CA LYS A 304 23.23 4.10 10.32
C LYS A 304 22.68 4.46 8.95
N VAL A 305 21.41 4.84 8.88
CA VAL A 305 20.81 5.41 7.67
C VAL A 305 21.24 6.87 7.53
N LYS A 306 22.03 7.17 6.48
CA LYS A 306 22.59 8.54 6.22
C LYS A 306 23.19 9.21 7.48
N GLY A 307 23.69 8.45 8.44
CA GLY A 307 24.22 8.97 9.71
C GLY A 307 23.17 9.42 10.75
N TYR A 308 21.89 9.44 10.40
CA TYR A 308 20.82 9.97 11.28
C TYR A 308 20.46 9.03 12.43
N PHE A 309 20.25 7.75 12.15
CA PHE A 309 19.85 6.79 13.17
C PHE A 309 20.39 5.39 12.91
N GLU A 310 20.61 4.65 13.97
CA GLU A 310 21.14 3.29 13.93
C GLU A 310 20.06 2.28 13.56
N ILE A 311 20.41 1.30 12.73
CA ILE A 311 19.56 0.12 12.50
C ILE A 311 19.95 -0.98 13.49
N LYS A 312 18.95 -1.70 14.02
CA LYS A 312 19.20 -2.79 14.96
C LYS A 312 19.68 -4.03 14.19
N ASP A 313 20.83 -4.57 14.56
CA ASP A 313 21.46 -5.73 13.93
C ASP A 313 21.55 -5.53 12.40
N ASN A 314 20.89 -6.35 11.62
CA ASN A 314 20.79 -6.20 10.17
C ASN A 314 19.32 -6.04 9.73
N TYR A 315 18.43 -5.53 10.60
CA TYR A 315 17.05 -5.29 10.22
C TYR A 315 16.91 -3.98 9.47
N LEU A 316 16.38 -4.04 8.24
CA LEU A 316 16.00 -2.83 7.50
C LEU A 316 14.90 -2.09 8.28
N PRO A 317 14.95 -0.77 8.41
CA PRO A 317 13.87 0.00 9.03
C PRO A 317 12.65 0.14 8.10
N PHE A 318 12.27 -0.94 7.43
CA PHE A 318 11.26 -1.03 6.38
C PHE A 318 10.73 -2.45 6.24
N ARG A 319 9.43 -2.61 6.06
CA ARG A 319 8.82 -3.91 5.76
C ARG A 319 7.55 -3.78 4.92
N PRO A 320 7.49 -4.39 3.72
CA PRO A 320 6.25 -4.61 2.99
C PRO A 320 5.32 -5.57 3.73
N LEU A 321 4.04 -5.26 3.77
CA LEU A 321 2.98 -6.11 4.33
C LEU A 321 2.06 -6.67 3.23
N VAL A 322 1.52 -5.79 2.38
CA VAL A 322 0.78 -6.17 1.17
C VAL A 322 1.63 -5.73 -0.01
N TYR A 323 1.85 -6.62 -0.95
CA TYR A 323 2.65 -6.35 -2.14
C TYR A 323 2.31 -7.34 -3.25
N GLY A 324 2.43 -6.87 -4.47
CA GLY A 324 2.03 -7.60 -5.67
C GLY A 324 0.71 -7.05 -6.21
N GLY A 325 0.75 -6.57 -7.45
CA GLY A 325 -0.34 -5.81 -8.06
C GLY A 325 -0.08 -4.32 -8.02
N ASP A 326 -1.13 -3.55 -8.14
CA ASP A 326 -1.13 -2.08 -8.11
C ASP A 326 -1.28 -1.49 -6.69
N ASP A 327 -1.59 -2.34 -5.72
CA ASP A 327 -1.77 -2.00 -4.31
C ASP A 327 -0.56 -2.45 -3.50
N VAL A 328 -0.01 -1.53 -2.72
CA VAL A 328 1.08 -1.82 -1.78
C VAL A 328 0.82 -1.20 -0.42
N THR A 329 1.06 -1.98 0.62
CA THR A 329 1.11 -1.47 2.00
C THR A 329 2.44 -1.85 2.62
N PHE A 330 3.16 -0.87 3.15
CA PHE A 330 4.39 -1.12 3.89
C PHE A 330 4.48 -0.25 5.13
N VAL A 331 5.32 -0.68 6.05
CA VAL A 331 5.62 0.04 7.29
C VAL A 331 7.12 0.30 7.37
N CYS A 332 7.51 1.46 7.89
CA CYS A 332 8.91 1.84 8.04
C CYS A 332 9.12 2.78 9.23
N ASP A 333 10.38 3.15 9.50
CA ASP A 333 10.68 4.25 10.41
C ASP A 333 9.95 5.53 9.99
N GLY A 334 9.39 6.26 10.95
CA GLY A 334 8.58 7.45 10.68
C GLY A 334 9.31 8.53 9.87
N ARG A 335 10.64 8.60 9.97
CA ARG A 335 11.49 9.57 9.25
C ARG A 335 11.70 9.23 7.77
N LEU A 336 11.42 7.99 7.39
CA LEU A 336 11.59 7.49 6.02
C LEU A 336 10.29 7.45 5.23
N GLY A 337 9.13 7.51 5.90
CA GLY A 337 7.83 7.24 5.29
C GLY A 337 7.54 8.09 4.05
N LEU A 338 7.79 9.39 4.11
CA LEU A 338 7.57 10.31 3.00
C LEU A 338 8.48 10.02 1.81
N GLU A 339 9.78 9.84 2.07
CA GLU A 339 10.77 9.58 1.01
C GLU A 339 10.55 8.22 0.34
N LEU A 340 10.35 7.15 1.13
CA LEU A 340 10.13 5.82 0.57
C LEU A 340 8.84 5.72 -0.23
N ALA A 341 7.78 6.43 0.18
CA ALA A 341 6.54 6.52 -0.59
C ALA A 341 6.77 7.24 -1.94
N ALA A 342 7.49 8.36 -1.94
CA ALA A 342 7.80 9.09 -3.16
C ALA A 342 8.68 8.25 -4.11
N ILE A 343 9.72 7.59 -3.58
CA ILE A 343 10.58 6.69 -4.37
C ILE A 343 9.72 5.57 -4.99
N TYR A 344 8.87 4.90 -4.20
CA TYR A 344 8.03 3.82 -4.71
C TYR A 344 7.13 4.28 -5.87
N LEU A 345 6.45 5.43 -5.73
CA LEU A 345 5.57 5.97 -6.77
C LEU A 345 6.35 6.34 -8.04
N GLU A 346 7.52 6.97 -7.91
CA GLU A 346 8.37 7.33 -9.05
C GLU A 346 8.94 6.09 -9.77
N GLU A 347 9.32 5.05 -9.03
CA GLU A 347 9.83 3.81 -9.61
C GLU A 347 8.71 3.00 -10.28
N LEU A 348 7.50 3.03 -9.73
CA LEU A 348 6.33 2.42 -10.34
C LEU A 348 5.97 3.10 -11.69
N GLU A 349 6.09 4.42 -11.78
CA GLU A 349 5.88 5.15 -13.05
C GLU A 349 6.89 4.77 -14.14
N LYS A 350 8.09 4.32 -13.77
CA LYS A 350 9.10 3.87 -14.72
C LYS A 350 8.85 2.45 -15.26
N GLN A 351 7.83 1.76 -14.77
CA GLN A 351 7.44 0.41 -15.18
C GLN A 351 6.22 0.49 -16.13
N PRO A 352 6.42 0.70 -17.44
CA PRO A 352 5.30 0.79 -18.36
C PRO A 352 4.68 -0.59 -18.57
N ILE A 353 3.36 -0.67 -18.51
CA ILE A 353 2.57 -1.87 -18.82
C ILE A 353 1.65 -1.59 -20.00
N ALA A 354 1.27 -2.63 -20.73
CA ALA A 354 0.36 -2.52 -21.86
C ALA A 354 -0.98 -1.91 -21.44
N ASP A 355 -1.55 -1.06 -22.29
CA ASP A 355 -2.89 -0.51 -22.14
C ASP A 355 -3.82 -1.06 -23.23
N ALA A 356 -5.11 -0.74 -23.17
CA ALA A 356 -6.13 -1.24 -24.10
C ALA A 356 -5.80 -1.00 -25.58
N ASP A 357 -5.08 0.08 -25.89
CA ASP A 357 -4.59 0.42 -27.24
C ASP A 357 -3.31 -0.32 -27.65
N GLY A 358 -2.82 -1.25 -26.83
CA GLY A 358 -1.58 -2.02 -27.03
C GLY A 358 -0.29 -1.23 -26.82
N LYS A 359 -0.38 0.05 -26.43
CA LYS A 359 0.79 0.89 -26.16
C LYS A 359 1.18 0.83 -24.69
N PRO A 360 2.48 0.80 -24.39
CA PRO A 360 2.92 0.86 -23.00
C PRO A 360 2.62 2.24 -22.38
N LYS A 361 1.96 2.23 -21.22
CA LYS A 361 1.69 3.42 -20.42
C LYS A 361 2.18 3.22 -18.99
N PRO A 362 2.67 4.27 -18.32
CA PRO A 362 3.11 4.19 -16.94
C PRO A 362 1.96 3.77 -16.02
N ILE A 363 2.31 3.10 -14.92
CA ILE A 363 1.39 2.94 -13.80
C ILE A 363 1.55 4.17 -12.91
N ARG A 364 0.48 4.93 -12.75
CA ARG A 364 0.42 6.04 -11.81
C ARG A 364 -0.39 5.63 -10.59
N ALA A 365 0.05 6.08 -9.43
CA ALA A 365 -0.56 5.70 -8.17
C ALA A 365 -0.60 6.87 -7.20
N CYS A 366 -1.48 6.78 -6.22
CA CYS A 366 -1.52 7.71 -5.10
C CYS A 366 -1.12 7.00 -3.82
N ALA A 367 -0.44 7.72 -2.92
CA ALA A 367 -0.05 7.21 -1.62
C ALA A 367 -0.61 8.06 -0.47
N GLY A 368 -1.04 7.39 0.59
CA GLY A 368 -1.33 7.99 1.89
C GLY A 368 -0.33 7.52 2.94
N ILE A 369 0.27 8.46 3.65
CA ILE A 369 1.31 8.21 4.65
C ILE A 369 0.81 8.67 6.03
N CYS A 370 0.67 7.73 6.97
CA CYS A 370 0.31 8.02 8.35
C CYS A 370 1.51 7.77 9.27
N VAL A 371 2.09 8.84 9.84
CA VAL A 371 3.19 8.74 10.79
C VAL A 371 2.62 8.79 12.21
N VAL A 372 2.82 7.73 12.98
CA VAL A 372 2.25 7.55 14.33
C VAL A 372 3.31 7.06 15.30
N LYS A 373 3.03 7.17 16.60
CA LYS A 373 3.88 6.53 17.63
C LYS A 373 3.87 5.01 17.46
N THR A 374 4.99 4.36 17.76
CA THR A 374 5.24 2.92 17.56
C THR A 374 4.13 2.02 18.13
N HIS A 375 3.52 2.41 19.25
CA HIS A 375 2.45 1.65 19.90
C HIS A 375 1.03 2.16 19.60
N TYR A 376 0.89 3.01 18.57
CA TYR A 376 -0.44 3.43 18.12
C TYR A 376 -1.18 2.25 17.48
N PRO A 377 -2.52 2.14 17.64
CA PRO A 377 -3.29 1.05 17.06
C PRO A 377 -3.09 0.94 15.54
N PHE A 378 -2.54 -0.21 15.11
CA PHE A 378 -2.12 -0.40 13.71
C PHE A 378 -3.30 -0.31 12.74
N ALA A 379 -4.44 -0.93 13.07
CA ALA A 379 -5.66 -0.86 12.28
C ALA A 379 -6.06 0.59 12.00
N ARG A 380 -5.97 1.45 13.02
CA ARG A 380 -6.33 2.87 12.88
C ARG A 380 -5.31 3.63 12.03
N ALA A 381 -4.01 3.34 12.17
CA ALA A 381 -2.98 3.94 11.34
C ALA A 381 -3.15 3.56 9.86
N TYR A 382 -3.53 2.30 9.59
CA TYR A 382 -3.83 1.83 8.24
C TYR A 382 -5.08 2.52 7.65
N GLU A 383 -6.19 2.58 8.39
CA GLU A 383 -7.40 3.30 7.96
C GLU A 383 -7.11 4.77 7.58
N LEU A 384 -6.29 5.45 8.39
CA LEU A 384 -5.87 6.82 8.10
C LEU A 384 -5.01 6.91 6.84
N SER A 385 -4.09 5.96 6.62
CA SER A 385 -3.27 5.93 5.40
C SER A 385 -4.13 5.70 4.14
N GLU A 386 -5.17 4.86 4.25
CA GLU A 386 -6.15 4.64 3.18
C GLU A 386 -6.99 5.89 2.90
N ASP A 387 -7.45 6.60 3.95
CA ASP A 387 -8.17 7.88 3.81
C ASP A 387 -7.31 8.96 3.13
N LEU A 388 -6.02 9.04 3.49
CA LEU A 388 -5.05 9.94 2.87
C LEU A 388 -4.81 9.58 1.40
N CYS A 389 -4.66 8.31 1.07
CA CYS A 389 -4.55 7.84 -0.31
C CYS A 389 -5.79 8.22 -1.13
N ARG A 390 -7.00 8.03 -0.58
CA ARG A 390 -8.26 8.47 -1.21
C ARG A 390 -8.30 9.98 -1.42
N ASN A 391 -7.75 10.77 -0.48
CA ASN A 391 -7.66 12.21 -0.63
C ASN A 391 -6.70 12.62 -1.76
N ALA A 392 -5.53 11.97 -1.85
CA ALA A 392 -4.59 12.17 -2.96
C ALA A 392 -5.24 11.79 -4.32
N LYS A 393 -6.04 10.72 -4.38
CA LYS A 393 -6.79 10.34 -5.60
C LYS A 393 -7.86 11.39 -5.98
N ARG A 394 -8.52 12.03 -5.00
CA ARG A 394 -9.45 13.14 -5.29
C ARG A 394 -8.72 14.34 -5.87
N PHE A 395 -7.60 14.72 -5.29
CA PHE A 395 -6.74 15.79 -5.81
C PHE A 395 -6.35 15.56 -7.28
N VAL A 396 -5.93 14.34 -7.65
CA VAL A 396 -5.62 13.98 -9.05
C VAL A 396 -6.84 14.13 -9.96
N LYS A 397 -8.04 13.76 -9.52
CA LYS A 397 -9.27 13.87 -10.31
C LYS A 397 -9.72 15.32 -10.51
N ASP A 398 -9.57 16.16 -9.49
CA ASP A 398 -10.01 17.56 -9.50
C ASP A 398 -9.10 18.43 -10.37
N GLU A 399 -7.84 18.06 -10.55
CA GLU A 399 -6.85 18.73 -11.39
C GLU A 399 -7.02 18.43 -12.90
N ASN A 400 -8.19 18.78 -13.46
CA ASN A 400 -8.45 18.79 -14.92
C ASN A 400 -8.12 17.50 -15.68
N LYS A 401 -8.43 16.32 -15.15
CA LYS A 401 -8.25 15.01 -15.81
C LYS A 401 -6.80 14.68 -16.21
N ARG A 402 -5.81 15.32 -15.62
CA ARG A 402 -4.41 14.97 -15.80
C ARG A 402 -4.08 13.77 -14.92
N ASP A 403 -3.57 12.73 -15.54
CA ASP A 403 -3.15 11.53 -14.82
C ASP A 403 -1.70 11.72 -14.31
N PHE A 404 -1.52 11.68 -12.98
CA PHE A 404 -0.23 11.82 -12.30
C PHE A 404 -0.25 11.11 -10.95
N SER A 405 0.94 10.80 -10.41
CA SER A 405 1.08 10.27 -9.06
C SER A 405 1.08 11.40 -8.04
N ALA A 406 0.41 11.16 -6.92
CA ALA A 406 0.31 12.13 -5.82
C ALA A 406 0.44 11.44 -4.47
N LEU A 407 0.86 12.20 -3.46
CA LEU A 407 0.90 11.72 -2.09
C LEU A 407 0.28 12.72 -1.12
N ASP A 408 -0.27 12.16 -0.05
CA ASP A 408 -0.83 12.89 1.07
C ASP A 408 -0.39 12.26 2.38
N TRP A 409 -0.20 13.05 3.43
CA TRP A 409 0.29 12.53 4.70
C TRP A 409 -0.34 13.21 5.91
N HIS A 410 -0.22 12.54 7.05
CA HIS A 410 -0.51 13.12 8.35
C HIS A 410 0.51 12.69 9.40
N LEU A 411 1.03 13.67 10.14
CA LEU A 411 2.03 13.47 11.18
C LEU A 411 1.32 13.53 12.55
N ALA A 412 1.03 12.37 13.11
CA ALA A 412 0.27 12.25 14.34
C ALA A 412 1.17 12.35 15.59
N ALA A 413 1.67 13.55 15.86
CA ALA A 413 2.47 13.81 17.07
C ALA A 413 1.64 13.76 18.37
N SER A 414 0.33 13.97 18.30
CA SER A 414 -0.63 13.86 19.39
C SER A 414 -1.74 12.86 19.05
N GLY A 415 -2.51 12.41 20.04
CA GLY A 415 -3.57 11.42 19.85
C GLY A 415 -4.59 11.86 18.80
N LEU A 416 -4.77 11.03 17.76
CA LEU A 416 -5.73 11.27 16.69
C LEU A 416 -7.15 10.91 17.16
N SER A 417 -8.06 11.89 17.13
CA SER A 417 -9.48 11.68 17.37
C SER A 417 -10.30 12.22 16.20
N GLY A 418 -11.14 11.38 15.62
CA GLY A 418 -11.99 11.70 14.47
C GLY A 418 -11.40 11.25 13.12
N SER A 419 -12.08 11.56 12.04
CA SER A 419 -11.64 11.36 10.66
C SER A 419 -10.52 12.33 10.27
N ILE A 420 -9.78 12.03 9.21
CA ILE A 420 -8.74 12.95 8.71
C ILE A 420 -9.32 14.31 8.33
N SER A 421 -10.54 14.36 7.81
CA SER A 421 -11.23 15.62 7.46
C SER A 421 -11.53 16.46 8.68
N GLU A 422 -12.02 15.86 9.78
CA GLU A 422 -12.31 16.56 11.04
C GLU A 422 -11.02 17.08 11.70
N ILE A 423 -9.95 16.30 11.66
CA ILE A 423 -8.64 16.70 12.17
C ILE A 423 -8.13 17.93 11.41
N ARG A 424 -8.20 17.87 10.06
CA ARG A 424 -7.74 18.97 9.22
C ARG A 424 -8.56 20.23 9.37
N GLU A 425 -9.87 20.11 9.47
CA GLU A 425 -10.75 21.26 9.73
C GLU A 425 -10.41 21.94 11.06
N ARG A 426 -10.10 21.17 12.08
CA ARG A 426 -9.76 21.70 13.42
C ARG A 426 -8.35 22.28 13.50
N GLU A 427 -7.36 21.66 12.87
CA GLU A 427 -5.93 21.94 13.11
C GLU A 427 -5.28 22.76 12.02
N TYR A 428 -5.75 22.64 10.77
CA TYR A 428 -5.11 23.23 9.59
C TYR A 428 -5.97 24.30 8.90
N ARG A 429 -7.21 24.52 9.32
CA ARG A 429 -8.04 25.61 8.79
C ARG A 429 -7.95 26.82 9.72
N VAL A 430 -7.57 27.96 9.15
CA VAL A 430 -7.37 29.20 9.91
C VAL A 430 -8.12 30.36 9.24
N LYS A 431 -8.71 31.24 10.08
CA LYS A 431 -9.27 32.51 9.63
C LYS A 431 -8.20 33.56 9.78
N ILE A 432 -7.73 34.11 8.68
CA ILE A 432 -6.75 35.20 8.68
C ILE A 432 -7.30 36.41 7.92
N PRO A 433 -6.95 37.64 8.33
CA PRO A 433 -7.52 38.86 7.76
C PRO A 433 -7.24 39.04 6.26
N ASP A 434 -6.14 38.44 5.77
CA ASP A 434 -5.67 38.57 4.39
C ASP A 434 -6.58 37.86 3.37
N PHE A 435 -7.44 36.95 3.81
CA PHE A 435 -8.28 36.15 2.92
C PHE A 435 -9.76 36.22 3.30
N GLN A 436 -10.63 36.28 2.28
CA GLN A 436 -12.08 36.29 2.48
C GLN A 436 -12.62 34.95 2.96
N GLU A 437 -11.99 33.88 2.52
CA GLU A 437 -12.34 32.49 2.87
C GLU A 437 -11.39 31.94 3.93
N VAL A 438 -11.78 30.82 4.53
CA VAL A 438 -10.93 30.09 5.46
C VAL A 438 -9.68 29.59 4.74
N ALA A 439 -8.52 29.98 5.22
CA ALA A 439 -7.23 29.61 4.64
C ALA A 439 -6.74 28.25 5.13
N SER A 440 -5.90 27.59 4.32
CA SER A 440 -5.30 26.28 4.64
C SER A 440 -3.83 26.41 5.00
N LEU A 441 -3.44 25.85 6.13
CA LEU A 441 -2.03 25.70 6.50
C LEU A 441 -1.34 24.60 5.70
N GLU A 442 -2.08 23.62 5.23
CA GLU A 442 -1.55 22.49 4.47
C GLU A 442 -1.53 22.74 2.96
N MET A 443 -0.38 22.45 2.32
CA MET A 443 -0.23 22.43 0.87
C MET A 443 -0.54 21.06 0.27
N ARG A 444 -0.54 20.02 1.09
CA ARG A 444 -0.83 18.64 0.69
C ARG A 444 -2.33 18.44 0.37
N PRO A 445 -2.73 17.53 -0.54
CA PRO A 445 -1.89 16.59 -1.29
C PRO A 445 -0.95 17.29 -2.28
N ILE A 446 0.19 16.62 -2.60
CA ILE A 446 1.17 17.16 -3.55
C ILE A 446 1.42 16.18 -4.70
N SER A 447 1.79 16.72 -5.87
CA SER A 447 2.09 15.93 -7.07
C SER A 447 3.56 15.53 -7.15
N LEU A 448 3.83 14.36 -7.80
CA LEU A 448 5.20 13.92 -8.13
C LEU A 448 5.63 14.38 -9.54
N ARG A 449 4.91 15.28 -10.15
CA ARG A 449 5.26 15.82 -11.48
C ARG A 449 6.64 16.47 -11.47
N LYS A 450 7.39 16.25 -12.55
CA LYS A 450 8.79 16.73 -12.63
C LYS A 450 8.93 18.12 -13.21
N GLU A 451 8.01 18.62 -14.05
CA GLU A 451 8.17 19.88 -14.78
C GLU A 451 6.87 20.58 -15.22
N GLN A 452 6.95 21.93 -15.26
CA GLN A 452 6.21 22.90 -16.09
C GLN A 452 4.70 23.11 -15.85
N ASP A 453 4.13 22.64 -14.78
CA ASP A 453 2.75 23.00 -14.48
C ASP A 453 2.69 24.24 -13.57
N SER A 454 1.66 25.02 -13.75
CA SER A 454 1.33 26.18 -12.92
C SER A 454 1.11 25.86 -11.42
N ASP A 455 1.12 24.59 -11.06
CA ASP A 455 0.97 24.15 -9.68
C ASP A 455 2.33 24.01 -8.98
N TRP A 456 2.48 24.73 -7.89
CA TRP A 456 3.66 24.74 -7.03
C TRP A 456 3.63 23.62 -5.97
N ARG A 457 2.48 22.97 -5.77
CA ARG A 457 2.31 21.87 -4.82
C ARG A 457 2.91 20.57 -5.36
N THR A 458 4.22 20.54 -5.39
CA THR A 458 4.99 19.42 -5.94
C THR A 458 5.94 18.83 -4.90
N TRP A 459 6.27 17.54 -5.06
CA TRP A 459 7.28 16.87 -4.24
C TRP A 459 8.63 17.60 -4.29
N LYS A 460 9.07 17.99 -5.48
CA LYS A 460 10.32 18.75 -5.66
C LYS A 460 10.30 20.10 -4.91
N GLY A 461 9.17 20.81 -4.93
CA GLY A 461 9.01 22.05 -4.20
C GLY A 461 9.09 21.85 -2.69
N PHE A 462 8.35 20.87 -2.19
CA PHE A 462 8.32 20.50 -0.78
C PHE A 462 9.72 20.10 -0.26
N THR A 463 10.38 19.16 -0.93
CA THR A 463 11.70 18.66 -0.49
C THR A 463 12.77 19.75 -0.50
N LYS A 464 12.76 20.62 -1.52
CA LYS A 464 13.67 21.77 -1.62
C LYS A 464 13.48 22.74 -0.44
N VAL A 465 12.24 23.01 -0.05
CA VAL A 465 11.95 23.88 1.10
C VAL A 465 12.41 23.24 2.41
N VAL A 466 12.14 21.92 2.62
CA VAL A 466 12.65 21.20 3.81
C VAL A 466 14.17 21.23 3.87
N GLN A 467 14.84 20.98 2.73
CA GLN A 467 16.31 21.03 2.66
C GLN A 467 16.86 22.42 3.03
N HIS A 468 16.26 23.49 2.51
CA HIS A 468 16.69 24.85 2.85
C HIS A 468 16.53 25.17 4.34
N PHE A 469 15.44 24.73 4.99
CA PHE A 469 15.31 24.90 6.44
C PHE A 469 16.38 24.15 7.24
N ASN A 470 16.90 23.05 6.73
CA ASN A 470 17.94 22.26 7.38
C ASN A 470 19.38 22.75 7.09
N GLU A 471 19.65 23.32 5.91
CA GLU A 471 21.00 23.55 5.40
C GLU A 471 21.36 25.02 5.21
N ASP A 472 20.40 25.92 4.95
CA ASP A 472 20.65 27.35 4.71
C ASP A 472 21.07 28.08 5.98
N ASP A 473 22.04 28.98 5.86
CA ASP A 473 22.64 29.73 6.98
C ASP A 473 21.63 30.55 7.80
N ASN A 474 20.52 30.97 7.21
CA ASN A 474 19.44 31.67 7.93
C ASN A 474 18.69 30.77 8.90
N TRP A 475 18.66 29.46 8.64
CA TRP A 475 17.79 28.51 9.31
C TRP A 475 18.53 27.37 10.02
N LYS A 476 19.67 26.93 9.48
CA LYS A 476 20.48 25.82 9.98
C LYS A 476 20.84 26.01 11.46
N GLY A 477 20.53 24.97 12.26
CA GLY A 477 20.79 24.98 13.70
C GLY A 477 19.90 25.94 14.52
N ARG A 478 18.92 26.60 13.90
CA ARG A 478 18.02 27.58 14.54
C ARG A 478 16.60 27.04 14.68
N ARG A 479 16.46 25.81 15.18
CA ARG A 479 15.17 25.12 15.30
C ARG A 479 14.09 25.96 15.99
N ASN A 480 14.42 26.68 17.08
CA ASN A 480 13.47 27.53 17.79
C ASN A 480 12.89 28.64 16.89
N LYS A 481 13.69 29.15 15.96
CA LYS A 481 13.25 30.14 14.97
C LYS A 481 12.27 29.54 13.97
N VAL A 482 12.53 28.31 13.50
CA VAL A 482 11.62 27.61 12.59
C VAL A 482 10.30 27.26 13.28
N ILE A 483 10.34 26.82 14.54
CA ILE A 483 9.13 26.57 15.35
C ILE A 483 8.34 27.87 15.56
N ALA A 484 9.01 28.99 15.85
CA ALA A 484 8.35 30.29 15.97
C ALA A 484 7.69 30.72 14.64
N LEU A 485 8.35 30.49 13.51
CA LEU A 485 7.76 30.73 12.18
C LEU A 485 6.47 29.93 11.98
N ARG A 486 6.42 28.67 12.40
CA ARG A 486 5.22 27.83 12.29
C ARG A 486 3.99 28.49 12.96
N GLU A 487 4.19 29.07 14.15
CA GLU A 487 3.10 29.76 14.87
C GLU A 487 2.76 31.11 14.23
N VAL A 488 3.73 31.79 13.63
CA VAL A 488 3.53 33.06 12.92
C VAL A 488 2.73 32.86 11.62
N LEU A 489 3.01 31.77 10.89
CA LEU A 489 2.26 31.42 9.68
C LEU A 489 0.75 31.29 9.96
N ARG A 490 0.35 30.82 11.13
CA ARG A 490 -1.08 30.77 11.54
C ARG A 490 -1.75 32.15 11.65
N GLN A 491 -0.96 33.22 11.73
CA GLN A 491 -1.45 34.59 11.91
C GLN A 491 -1.57 35.36 10.57
N GLY A 492 -1.04 34.80 9.47
CA GLY A 492 -1.17 35.35 8.12
C GLY A 492 0.05 36.10 7.58
N ILE A 493 -0.17 36.83 6.47
CA ILE A 493 0.88 37.44 5.66
C ILE A 493 1.61 38.54 6.44
N ASP A 494 0.88 39.49 7.04
CA ASP A 494 1.48 40.61 7.77
C ASP A 494 2.39 40.14 8.91
N ALA A 495 1.97 39.11 9.65
CA ALA A 495 2.74 38.56 10.74
C ALA A 495 4.01 37.87 10.20
N THR A 496 3.91 37.16 9.08
CA THR A 496 5.04 36.51 8.40
C THR A 496 6.08 37.55 7.97
N GLN A 497 5.67 38.63 7.33
CA GLN A 497 6.58 39.69 6.87
C GLN A 497 7.27 40.41 8.04
N LYS A 498 6.53 40.72 9.11
CA LYS A 498 7.10 41.28 10.35
C LYS A 498 8.14 40.35 10.98
N PHE A 499 7.85 39.04 10.98
CA PHE A 499 8.78 38.04 11.48
C PHE A 499 10.08 38.03 10.66
N LEU A 500 10.01 37.98 9.32
CA LEU A 500 11.17 37.97 8.44
C LEU A 500 12.05 39.19 8.66
N LYS A 501 11.46 40.38 8.79
CA LYS A 501 12.16 41.63 9.07
C LYS A 501 12.80 41.62 10.46
N ASN A 502 12.06 41.24 11.50
CA ASN A 502 12.56 41.28 12.89
C ASN A 502 13.71 40.28 13.11
N TYR A 503 13.70 39.14 12.43
CA TYR A 503 14.77 38.14 12.50
C TYR A 503 15.86 38.38 11.47
N GLN A 504 15.82 39.50 10.74
CA GLN A 504 16.81 39.91 9.73
C GLN A 504 17.10 38.79 8.72
N ILE A 505 16.05 38.15 8.24
CA ILE A 505 16.16 37.11 7.21
C ILE A 505 16.64 37.79 5.91
N LYS A 506 17.63 37.17 5.24
CA LYS A 506 18.17 37.67 3.99
C LYS A 506 17.07 37.88 2.96
N ASP A 507 17.05 39.03 2.32
CA ASP A 507 16.07 39.46 1.32
C ASP A 507 14.61 39.47 1.81
N GLU A 508 14.38 39.35 3.13
CA GLU A 508 13.05 39.21 3.76
C GLU A 508 12.19 38.12 3.10
N GLN A 509 12.81 36.95 2.79
CA GLN A 509 12.16 35.86 2.10
C GLN A 509 12.35 34.53 2.83
N LEU A 510 11.31 33.70 2.75
CA LEU A 510 11.34 32.27 3.08
C LEU A 510 12.08 31.48 1.96
N PRO A 511 12.42 30.20 2.17
CA PRO A 511 13.04 29.38 1.12
C PRO A 511 12.23 29.40 -0.18
N LEU A 512 12.92 29.57 -1.32
CA LEU A 512 12.28 29.64 -2.63
C LEU A 512 11.84 28.26 -3.11
N PHE A 513 10.58 28.15 -3.50
CA PHE A 513 10.12 27.04 -4.34
C PHE A 513 10.80 27.08 -5.72
N PRO A 514 10.89 25.93 -6.43
CA PRO A 514 11.19 25.97 -7.87
C PRO A 514 10.25 26.94 -8.58
N GLU A 515 10.75 27.61 -9.63
CA GLU A 515 9.95 28.62 -10.34
C GLU A 515 8.65 28.03 -10.92
N PHE A 516 7.56 28.72 -10.71
CA PHE A 516 6.23 28.38 -11.23
C PHE A 516 5.47 29.66 -11.56
N SER A 517 5.06 29.82 -12.79
CA SER A 517 4.24 30.96 -13.29
C SER A 517 4.65 32.34 -12.78
N GLY A 518 5.93 32.59 -12.50
CA GLY A 518 6.45 33.87 -12.00
C GLY A 518 6.07 34.21 -10.53
N GLN A 519 5.57 33.25 -9.74
CA GLN A 519 5.01 33.48 -8.42
C GLN A 519 5.87 32.99 -7.24
N SER A 520 7.01 32.33 -7.51
CA SER A 520 7.87 31.76 -6.46
C SER A 520 8.36 32.81 -5.46
N THR A 521 8.78 33.98 -5.94
CA THR A 521 9.23 35.08 -5.10
C THR A 521 8.08 35.68 -4.26
N ASP A 522 6.88 35.76 -4.81
CA ASP A 522 5.70 36.27 -4.10
C ASP A 522 5.31 35.34 -2.96
N LEU A 523 5.27 34.02 -3.23
CA LEU A 523 5.05 33.00 -2.19
C LEU A 523 6.12 33.08 -1.09
N ALA A 524 7.39 33.24 -1.45
CA ALA A 524 8.48 33.33 -0.48
C ALA A 524 8.40 34.56 0.43
N LYS A 525 7.95 35.70 -0.09
CA LYS A 525 7.75 36.93 0.71
C LYS A 525 6.53 36.88 1.62
N LYS A 526 5.48 36.22 1.17
CA LYS A 526 4.19 36.19 1.87
C LYS A 526 3.98 34.96 2.76
N GLY A 527 4.62 33.85 2.40
CA GLY A 527 4.36 32.53 3.02
C GLY A 527 3.07 31.86 2.53
N TRP A 528 2.25 32.58 1.74
CA TRP A 528 0.91 32.20 1.33
C TRP A 528 0.64 32.50 -0.14
N LEU A 529 -0.10 31.60 -0.80
CA LEU A 529 -0.57 31.79 -2.16
C LEU A 529 -2.01 31.26 -2.27
N ASN A 530 -2.95 32.09 -2.75
CA ASN A 530 -4.36 31.74 -2.93
C ASN A 530 -5.01 31.05 -1.71
N GLY A 531 -4.72 31.56 -0.49
CA GLY A 531 -5.26 31.01 0.75
C GLY A 531 -4.60 29.70 1.22
N ILE A 532 -3.50 29.27 0.59
CA ILE A 532 -2.75 28.05 0.97
C ILE A 532 -1.35 28.46 1.44
N CYS A 533 -0.94 27.95 2.62
CA CYS A 533 0.41 28.13 3.15
C CYS A 533 1.40 27.18 2.46
N GLY A 534 2.55 27.70 2.00
CA GLY A 534 3.58 26.88 1.34
C GLY A 534 4.60 26.23 2.29
N TYR A 535 4.62 26.63 3.56
CA TYR A 535 5.76 26.31 4.43
C TYR A 535 5.40 25.49 5.66
N PHE A 536 4.15 25.49 6.09
CA PHE A 536 3.72 24.84 7.33
C PHE A 536 3.99 23.33 7.29
N ASP A 537 3.63 22.66 6.20
CA ASP A 537 3.88 21.23 6.00
C ASP A 537 5.37 20.88 6.01
N ALA A 538 6.21 21.73 5.39
CA ALA A 538 7.65 21.53 5.36
C ALA A 538 8.26 21.64 6.77
N ILE A 539 7.79 22.61 7.58
CA ILE A 539 8.26 22.78 8.95
C ILE A 539 7.84 21.59 9.83
N GLU A 540 6.62 21.10 9.70
CA GLU A 540 6.17 19.93 10.45
C GLU A 540 6.95 18.66 10.07
N ALA A 541 7.30 18.54 8.80
CA ALA A 541 7.99 17.37 8.28
C ALA A 541 9.49 17.32 8.58
N MET A 542 10.13 18.41 9.04
CA MET A 542 11.59 18.44 9.26
C MET A 542 12.11 17.29 10.13
N ASP A 543 11.31 16.82 11.10
CA ASP A 543 11.68 15.72 11.99
C ASP A 543 11.32 14.34 11.42
N PHE A 544 10.52 14.31 10.36
CA PHE A 544 9.95 13.11 9.75
C PHE A 544 10.34 12.93 8.29
N TYR A 545 11.39 13.65 7.85
CA TYR A 545 11.89 13.54 6.48
C TYR A 545 13.40 13.44 6.42
N ILE A 546 13.88 12.34 5.86
CA ILE A 546 15.29 12.12 5.53
C ILE A 546 15.34 11.81 4.04
N SER A 547 16.06 12.64 3.26
CA SER A 547 16.34 12.36 1.86
C SER A 547 17.33 11.20 1.74
N LEU A 548 16.95 10.16 1.01
CA LEU A 548 17.81 9.01 0.73
C LEU A 548 18.61 9.17 -0.56
N ARG A 549 18.13 10.05 -1.45
CA ARG A 549 18.77 10.39 -2.73
C ARG A 549 19.64 11.63 -2.56
N GLU A 550 20.66 11.78 -3.40
CA GLU A 550 21.53 12.96 -3.45
C GLU A 550 20.84 14.15 -4.10
#